data_cde66944be779828d6f69e903590c6be
#
_entry.id   cde66944be779828d6f69e903590c6be
#
_cell.length_a   1.000
_cell.length_b   1.000
_cell.length_c   1.000
_cell.angle_alpha   90.00
_cell.angle_beta   90.00
_cell.angle_gamma   90.00
#
_symmetry.space_group_name_H-M   'P 1'
#
loop_
_entity.id
_entity.type
_entity.pdbx_description
1 polymer ?
#
loop_
_entity_poly.entity_id
_entity_poly.type
_entity_poly.pdbx_seq_one_letter_code
_entity_poly.pdbx_strand_id
1 'polypeptide(L)'
;MKRLLIVVDYQNDFVCGSLGFDKAKELEKGILEKIAKYQNDEIIYTLDTHFDDYLTTADGKSLPVPHCIKGTVGHKLYGGLAGALKGKLCFEKNTFPSLEMAKYLEGKDFDTIELCGLVSNICVLSNAVMAKSACPNSEIIVDSSLTAAADEEMHQKSLDVMKGLFIKVL
;
A
#
# COMPACT_ATOMS: atom_id res chain seq x y z
N MET A 1 7.81 22.11 -4.77
CA MET A 1 7.84 20.66 -5.03
C MET A 1 6.53 20.08 -4.56
N LYS A 2 5.76 19.49 -5.44
CA LYS A 2 4.44 18.89 -5.13
C LYS A 2 4.64 17.40 -4.86
N ARG A 3 4.40 16.97 -3.63
CA ARG A 3 4.66 15.61 -3.19
C ARG A 3 3.38 14.88 -2.82
N LEU A 4 3.35 13.58 -3.07
CA LEU A 4 2.28 12.69 -2.65
C LEU A 4 2.87 11.53 -1.84
N LEU A 5 2.24 11.18 -0.74
CA LEU A 5 2.45 9.94 -0.01
C LEU A 5 1.27 9.01 -0.21
N ILE A 6 1.53 7.77 -0.57
CA ILE A 6 0.54 6.69 -0.66
C ILE A 6 0.85 5.64 0.40
N VAL A 7 -0.05 5.48 1.36
CA VAL A 7 0.04 4.42 2.37
C VAL A 7 -0.80 3.23 1.90
N VAL A 8 -0.14 2.11 1.59
CA VAL A 8 -0.77 0.95 0.97
C VAL A 8 -1.14 -0.08 2.02
N ASP A 9 -2.44 -0.38 2.15
CA ASP A 9 -3.02 -1.55 2.83
C ASP A 9 -2.42 -1.89 4.21
N TYR A 10 -2.11 -0.90 5.04
CA TYR A 10 -1.57 -1.16 6.38
C TYR A 10 -2.70 -1.49 7.37
N GLN A 11 -3.33 -2.64 7.13
CA GLN A 11 -4.55 -3.12 7.79
C GLN A 11 -4.25 -4.22 8.80
N ASN A 12 -5.16 -4.43 9.76
CA ASN A 12 -4.98 -5.41 10.82
C ASN A 12 -4.69 -6.82 10.30
N ASP A 13 -5.39 -7.29 9.24
CA ASP A 13 -5.18 -8.64 8.72
C ASP A 13 -3.80 -8.85 8.11
N PHE A 14 -3.17 -7.79 7.56
CA PHE A 14 -1.80 -7.87 7.05
C PHE A 14 -0.72 -7.64 8.11
N VAL A 15 -1.08 -7.06 9.26
CA VAL A 15 -0.11 -6.77 10.32
C VAL A 15 -0.14 -7.82 11.41
N CYS A 16 -1.31 -8.18 11.93
CA CYS A 16 -1.46 -9.09 13.07
C CYS A 16 -2.62 -10.09 12.93
N GLY A 17 -3.40 -10.02 11.84
CA GLY A 17 -4.53 -10.89 11.58
C GLY A 17 -4.16 -12.10 10.71
N SER A 18 -5.10 -12.53 9.84
CA SER A 18 -5.01 -13.79 9.09
C SER A 18 -3.79 -13.91 8.17
N LEU A 19 -3.26 -12.81 7.67
CA LEU A 19 -2.05 -12.74 6.84
C LEU A 19 -0.92 -11.94 7.52
N GLY A 20 -1.01 -11.74 8.83
CA GLY A 20 -0.04 -10.99 9.61
C GLY A 20 1.31 -11.69 9.76
N PHE A 21 2.38 -10.90 9.92
CA PHE A 21 3.74 -11.38 10.17
C PHE A 21 4.52 -10.35 11.00
N ASP A 22 5.55 -10.80 11.72
CA ASP A 22 6.22 -9.98 12.75
C ASP A 22 6.84 -8.70 12.19
N LYS A 23 7.52 -8.79 11.04
CA LYS A 23 8.13 -7.62 10.39
C LYS A 23 7.12 -6.51 10.07
N ALA A 24 5.86 -6.86 9.76
CA ALA A 24 4.82 -5.88 9.48
C ALA A 24 4.54 -4.95 10.65
N LYS A 25 4.57 -5.47 11.89
CA LYS A 25 4.34 -4.67 13.11
C LYS A 25 5.43 -3.61 13.34
N GLU A 26 6.66 -3.93 12.96
CA GLU A 26 7.81 -3.04 13.15
C GLU A 26 7.73 -1.76 12.32
N LEU A 27 6.94 -1.76 11.23
CA LEU A 27 6.83 -0.64 10.30
C LEU A 27 5.98 0.51 10.84
N GLU A 28 5.09 0.27 11.80
CA GLU A 28 4.09 1.25 12.25
C GLU A 28 4.72 2.60 12.61
N LYS A 29 5.74 2.57 13.48
CA LYS A 29 6.41 3.80 13.93
C LYS A 29 6.97 4.60 12.77
N GLY A 30 7.69 3.94 11.86
CA GLY A 30 8.31 4.60 10.71
C GLY A 30 7.26 5.16 9.73
N ILE A 31 6.15 4.45 9.51
CA ILE A 31 5.05 4.93 8.66
C ILE A 31 4.38 6.16 9.30
N LEU A 32 4.13 6.16 10.61
CA LEU A 32 3.57 7.31 11.31
C LEU A 32 4.51 8.53 11.24
N GLU A 33 5.81 8.33 11.40
CA GLU A 33 6.81 9.39 11.23
C GLU A 33 6.84 9.92 9.78
N LYS A 34 6.69 9.04 8.79
CA LYS A 34 6.59 9.42 7.37
C LYS A 34 5.34 10.25 7.12
N ILE A 35 4.18 9.83 7.60
CA ILE A 35 2.92 10.58 7.51
C ILE A 35 3.09 11.99 8.11
N ALA A 36 3.72 12.11 9.26
CA ALA A 36 3.97 13.40 9.90
C ALA A 36 4.87 14.32 9.04
N LYS A 37 5.87 13.77 8.34
CA LYS A 37 6.71 14.55 7.41
C LYS A 37 5.96 15.05 6.17
N TYR A 38 4.84 14.41 5.82
CA TYR A 38 3.96 14.79 4.70
C TYR A 38 2.74 15.60 5.12
N GLN A 39 2.66 16.09 6.37
CA GLN A 39 1.47 16.79 6.88
C GLN A 39 1.03 18.00 6.04
N ASN A 40 1.96 18.66 5.33
CA ASN A 40 1.71 19.80 4.45
C ASN A 40 1.60 19.41 2.97
N ASP A 41 1.66 18.13 2.66
CA ASP A 41 1.58 17.57 1.32
C ASP A 41 0.29 16.75 1.14
N GLU A 42 0.10 16.19 -0.03
CA GLU A 42 -1.03 15.29 -0.25
C GLU A 42 -0.71 13.90 0.29
N ILE A 43 -1.66 13.33 1.02
CA ILE A 43 -1.59 11.95 1.54
C ILE A 43 -2.88 11.26 1.16
N ILE A 44 -2.74 10.10 0.51
CA ILE A 44 -3.83 9.16 0.23
C ILE A 44 -3.47 7.78 0.77
N TYR A 45 -4.44 6.89 0.86
CA TYR A 45 -4.18 5.52 1.25
C TYR A 45 -5.12 4.55 0.55
N THR A 46 -4.71 3.28 0.51
CA THR A 46 -5.52 2.20 -0.01
C THR A 46 -5.95 1.25 1.09
N LEU A 47 -7.08 0.59 0.90
CA LEU A 47 -7.55 -0.52 1.71
C LEU A 47 -7.91 -1.69 0.79
N ASP A 48 -7.27 -2.81 1.01
CA ASP A 48 -7.73 -4.07 0.45
C ASP A 48 -9.09 -4.39 1.05
N THR A 49 -10.07 -4.70 0.20
CA THR A 49 -11.47 -4.77 0.63
C THR A 49 -12.16 -5.93 -0.05
N HIS A 50 -12.47 -6.96 0.72
CA HIS A 50 -13.19 -8.12 0.27
C HIS A 50 -14.55 -8.24 0.96
N PHE A 51 -15.37 -9.16 0.49
CA PHE A 51 -16.72 -9.42 0.98
C PHE A 51 -16.89 -10.91 1.34
N ASP A 52 -18.04 -11.29 1.87
CA ASP A 52 -18.29 -12.65 2.34
C ASP A 52 -18.14 -13.72 1.23
N ASP A 53 -18.24 -13.33 -0.02
CA ASP A 53 -18.04 -14.19 -1.19
C ASP A 53 -16.58 -14.36 -1.63
N TYR A 54 -15.61 -13.84 -0.87
CA TYR A 54 -14.17 -13.83 -1.21
C TYR A 54 -13.67 -15.17 -1.76
N LEU A 55 -14.03 -16.29 -1.09
CA LEU A 55 -13.56 -17.63 -1.49
C LEU A 55 -14.06 -18.08 -2.88
N THR A 56 -15.05 -17.40 -3.45
CA THR A 56 -15.57 -17.68 -4.79
C THR A 56 -14.88 -16.85 -5.87
N THR A 57 -14.17 -15.80 -5.48
CA THR A 57 -13.42 -14.92 -6.39
C THR A 57 -12.19 -15.61 -6.97
N ALA A 58 -11.59 -15.02 -8.01
CA ALA A 58 -10.33 -15.52 -8.58
C ALA A 58 -9.19 -15.48 -7.54
N ASP A 59 -9.09 -14.38 -6.78
CA ASP A 59 -8.07 -14.20 -5.75
C ASP A 59 -8.28 -15.18 -4.59
N GLY A 60 -9.54 -15.37 -4.14
CA GLY A 60 -9.87 -16.32 -3.07
C GLY A 60 -9.64 -17.79 -3.44
N LYS A 61 -9.74 -18.13 -4.73
CA LYS A 61 -9.36 -19.48 -5.22
C LYS A 61 -7.85 -19.70 -5.21
N SER A 62 -7.08 -18.64 -5.42
CA SER A 62 -5.60 -18.69 -5.44
C SER A 62 -5.02 -18.59 -4.03
N LEU A 63 -5.63 -17.80 -3.15
CA LEU A 63 -5.27 -17.62 -1.74
C LEU A 63 -6.52 -17.85 -0.88
N PRO A 64 -6.83 -19.10 -0.47
CA PRO A 64 -8.06 -19.42 0.25
C PRO A 64 -8.00 -19.03 1.74
N VAL A 65 -7.58 -17.82 2.03
CA VAL A 65 -7.49 -17.23 3.36
C VAL A 65 -8.32 -15.94 3.38
N PRO A 66 -9.53 -15.96 3.93
CA PRO A 66 -10.34 -14.76 4.07
C PRO A 66 -9.59 -13.68 4.86
N HIS A 67 -9.52 -12.49 4.31
CA HIS A 67 -8.85 -11.33 4.92
C HIS A 67 -9.50 -10.04 4.44
N CYS A 68 -9.30 -8.98 5.20
CA CYS A 68 -9.80 -7.64 4.89
C CYS A 68 -11.29 -7.62 4.48
N ILE A 69 -12.09 -8.49 5.12
CA ILE A 69 -13.54 -8.53 4.87
C ILE A 69 -14.17 -7.24 5.40
N LYS A 70 -14.88 -6.52 4.54
CA LYS A 70 -15.48 -5.22 4.86
C LYS A 70 -16.37 -5.30 6.10
N GLY A 71 -16.17 -4.36 7.02
CA GLY A 71 -16.89 -4.29 8.29
C GLY A 71 -16.24 -5.06 9.44
N THR A 72 -15.25 -5.92 9.18
CA THR A 72 -14.50 -6.64 10.23
C THR A 72 -13.39 -5.81 10.84
N VAL A 73 -12.85 -6.26 11.97
CA VAL A 73 -11.65 -5.66 12.57
C VAL A 73 -10.44 -5.81 11.65
N GLY A 74 -10.33 -6.94 10.94
CA GLY A 74 -9.25 -7.22 10.00
C GLY A 74 -9.11 -6.20 8.87
N HIS A 75 -10.23 -5.67 8.40
CA HIS A 75 -10.28 -4.64 7.35
C HIS A 75 -9.80 -3.26 7.80
N LYS A 76 -9.83 -2.96 9.12
CA LYS A 76 -9.46 -1.64 9.63
C LYS A 76 -7.96 -1.39 9.54
N LEU A 77 -7.58 -0.11 9.43
CA LEU A 77 -6.19 0.33 9.58
C LEU A 77 -5.61 -0.11 10.92
N TYR A 78 -4.36 -0.55 10.93
CA TYR A 78 -3.66 -1.00 12.12
C TYR A 78 -3.18 0.19 12.97
N GLY A 79 -3.25 0.02 14.28
CA GLY A 79 -2.63 0.89 15.27
C GLY A 79 -3.01 2.36 15.16
N GLY A 80 -2.02 3.22 15.22
CA GLY A 80 -2.18 4.68 15.16
C GLY A 80 -2.56 5.23 13.79
N LEU A 81 -2.48 4.42 12.72
CA LEU A 81 -2.72 4.90 11.36
C LEU A 81 -4.17 5.35 11.14
N ALA A 82 -5.14 4.75 11.82
CA ALA A 82 -6.53 5.18 11.74
C ALA A 82 -6.71 6.65 12.15
N GLY A 83 -5.98 7.09 13.18
CA GLY A 83 -5.95 8.49 13.61
C GLY A 83 -5.17 9.38 12.66
N ALA A 84 -3.98 8.94 12.24
CA ALA A 84 -3.07 9.72 11.39
C ALA A 84 -3.62 9.96 9.98
N LEU A 85 -4.42 9.02 9.44
CA LEU A 85 -5.03 9.10 8.11
C LEU A 85 -6.49 9.59 8.14
N LYS A 86 -6.98 10.03 9.30
CA LYS A 86 -8.35 10.55 9.42
C LYS A 86 -8.58 11.75 8.47
N GLY A 87 -9.60 11.64 7.65
CA GLY A 87 -9.96 12.68 6.67
C GLY A 87 -9.09 12.71 5.41
N LYS A 88 -8.13 11.80 5.27
CA LYS A 88 -7.39 11.58 4.02
C LYS A 88 -8.21 10.76 3.04
N LEU A 89 -7.95 10.91 1.75
CA LEU A 89 -8.66 10.19 0.69
C LEU A 89 -8.25 8.71 0.71
N CYS A 90 -9.26 7.83 0.75
CA CYS A 90 -9.12 6.39 0.75
C CYS A 90 -9.57 5.80 -0.58
N PHE A 91 -8.84 4.80 -1.07
CA PHE A 91 -9.23 3.98 -2.22
C PHE A 91 -9.38 2.52 -1.77
N GLU A 92 -10.63 2.06 -1.67
CA GLU A 92 -10.91 0.63 -1.47
C GLU A 92 -10.71 -0.11 -2.80
N LYS A 93 -10.08 -1.27 -2.74
CA LYS A 93 -9.78 -2.11 -3.90
C LYS A 93 -10.02 -3.58 -3.56
N ASN A 94 -10.47 -4.35 -4.50
CA ASN A 94 -10.80 -5.78 -4.32
C ASN A 94 -9.77 -6.74 -4.95
N THR A 95 -8.64 -6.20 -5.37
CA THR A 95 -7.45 -6.92 -5.84
C THR A 95 -6.21 -6.07 -5.58
N PHE A 96 -5.05 -6.47 -6.07
CA PHE A 96 -3.76 -5.92 -5.68
C PHE A 96 -3.57 -4.44 -6.02
N PRO A 97 -3.68 -3.96 -7.28
CA PRO A 97 -3.61 -2.53 -7.58
C PRO A 97 -4.97 -1.85 -7.44
N SER A 98 -4.95 -0.54 -7.22
CA SER A 98 -6.14 0.29 -7.25
C SER A 98 -6.27 1.03 -8.59
N LEU A 99 -7.21 0.61 -9.42
CA LEU A 99 -7.53 1.30 -10.67
C LEU A 99 -8.11 2.70 -10.41
N GLU A 100 -8.95 2.84 -9.39
CA GLU A 100 -9.54 4.14 -9.04
C GLU A 100 -8.49 5.13 -8.53
N MET A 101 -7.50 4.66 -7.78
CA MET A 101 -6.35 5.49 -7.40
C MET A 101 -5.56 5.94 -8.65
N ALA A 102 -5.32 5.05 -9.60
CA ALA A 102 -4.61 5.39 -10.83
C ALA A 102 -5.38 6.45 -11.65
N LYS A 103 -6.69 6.29 -11.80
CA LYS A 103 -7.55 7.29 -12.44
C LYS A 103 -7.53 8.63 -11.71
N TYR A 104 -7.52 8.61 -10.38
CA TYR A 104 -7.40 9.81 -9.57
C TYR A 104 -6.07 10.54 -9.79
N LEU A 105 -4.99 9.79 -9.99
CA LEU A 105 -3.65 10.34 -10.23
C LEU A 105 -3.47 10.86 -11.66
N GLU A 106 -4.22 10.32 -12.63
CA GLU A 106 -4.11 10.68 -14.05
C GLU A 106 -4.28 12.20 -14.24
N GLY A 107 -3.33 12.82 -14.94
CA GLY A 107 -3.32 14.26 -15.18
C GLY A 107 -2.91 15.11 -13.99
N LYS A 108 -2.53 14.53 -12.85
CA LYS A 108 -1.96 15.27 -11.73
C LYS A 108 -0.44 15.44 -11.89
N ASP A 109 0.01 16.59 -11.44
CA ASP A 109 1.39 17.09 -11.66
C ASP A 109 2.16 17.00 -10.34
N PHE A 110 2.56 15.78 -9.96
CA PHE A 110 3.43 15.54 -8.80
C PHE A 110 4.89 15.48 -9.23
N ASP A 111 5.78 16.16 -8.49
CA ASP A 111 7.22 15.98 -8.65
C ASP A 111 7.64 14.60 -8.14
N THR A 112 7.11 14.18 -6.99
CA THR A 112 7.40 12.89 -6.37
C THR A 112 6.14 12.22 -5.84
N ILE A 113 6.07 10.89 -6.00
CA ILE A 113 5.04 10.02 -5.41
C ILE A 113 5.78 8.94 -4.62
N GLU A 114 5.66 8.99 -3.30
CA GLU A 114 6.30 8.02 -2.41
C GLU A 114 5.27 7.02 -1.89
N LEU A 115 5.62 5.73 -1.87
CA LEU A 115 4.79 4.65 -1.37
C LEU A 115 5.44 3.96 -0.17
N CYS A 116 4.61 3.57 0.79
CA CYS A 116 4.95 2.71 1.92
C CYS A 116 3.77 1.80 2.26
N GLY A 117 3.94 0.85 3.15
CA GLY A 117 2.86 -0.06 3.58
C GLY A 117 3.09 -1.51 3.18
N LEU A 118 2.03 -2.28 2.96
CA LEU A 118 2.07 -3.72 2.82
C LEU A 118 1.32 -4.22 1.56
N VAL A 119 1.72 -5.36 1.04
CA VAL A 119 3.02 -6.01 1.19
C VAL A 119 3.88 -5.66 -0.01
N SER A 120 5.19 -5.61 0.19
CA SER A 120 6.15 -5.08 -0.80
C SER A 120 6.06 -5.75 -2.17
N ASN A 121 5.93 -7.09 -2.19
CA ASN A 121 5.96 -7.90 -3.41
C ASN A 121 4.59 -8.02 -4.12
N ILE A 122 3.53 -7.47 -3.54
CA ILE A 122 2.18 -7.56 -4.11
C ILE A 122 1.56 -6.16 -4.23
N CYS A 123 0.88 -5.68 -3.20
CA CYS A 123 0.09 -4.44 -3.29
C CYS A 123 0.96 -3.20 -3.44
N VAL A 124 2.12 -3.11 -2.75
CA VAL A 124 3.03 -1.96 -2.89
C VAL A 124 3.63 -1.91 -4.29
N LEU A 125 4.19 -3.03 -4.78
CA LEU A 125 4.71 -3.12 -6.15
C LEU A 125 3.64 -2.78 -7.18
N SER A 126 2.45 -3.38 -7.07
CA SER A 126 1.36 -3.18 -8.03
C SER A 126 0.88 -1.72 -8.07
N ASN A 127 0.72 -1.08 -6.91
CA ASN A 127 0.31 0.32 -6.84
C ASN A 127 1.43 1.28 -7.27
N ALA A 128 2.70 0.96 -7.05
CA ALA A 128 3.82 1.74 -7.57
C ALA A 128 3.86 1.74 -9.10
N VAL A 129 3.60 0.58 -9.74
CA VAL A 129 3.47 0.46 -11.20
C VAL A 129 2.28 1.28 -11.71
N MET A 130 1.13 1.22 -11.03
CA MET A 130 -0.05 2.01 -11.41
C MET A 130 0.20 3.51 -11.26
N ALA A 131 0.86 3.95 -10.17
CA ALA A 131 1.24 5.35 -9.98
C ALA A 131 2.20 5.83 -11.08
N LYS A 132 3.18 5.00 -11.48
CA LYS A 132 4.09 5.29 -12.58
C LYS A 132 3.36 5.40 -13.92
N SER A 133 2.38 4.54 -14.16
CA SER A 133 1.57 4.59 -15.39
C SER A 133 0.70 5.84 -15.46
N ALA A 134 0.11 6.24 -14.33
CA ALA A 134 -0.75 7.42 -14.24
C ALA A 134 0.04 8.73 -14.28
N CYS A 135 1.25 8.74 -13.71
CA CYS A 135 2.13 9.92 -13.60
C CYS A 135 3.53 9.59 -14.13
N PRO A 136 3.70 9.42 -15.45
CA PRO A 136 4.96 8.91 -16.03
C PRO A 136 6.15 9.85 -15.84
N ASN A 137 5.91 11.13 -15.60
CA ASN A 137 6.94 12.16 -15.39
C ASN A 137 7.28 12.38 -13.91
N SER A 138 6.53 11.79 -12.98
CA SER A 138 6.82 11.86 -11.55
C SER A 138 7.93 10.88 -11.16
N GLU A 139 8.79 11.25 -10.21
CA GLU A 139 9.67 10.29 -9.55
C GLU A 139 8.84 9.41 -8.61
N ILE A 140 8.73 8.12 -8.93
CA ILE A 140 8.05 7.15 -8.06
C ILE A 140 9.10 6.57 -7.09
N ILE A 141 8.80 6.61 -5.80
CA ILE A 141 9.70 6.22 -4.72
C ILE A 141 9.03 5.16 -3.85
N VAL A 142 9.75 4.11 -3.50
CA VAL A 142 9.36 3.15 -2.47
C VAL A 142 10.43 3.15 -1.38
N ASP A 143 10.01 3.44 -0.14
CA ASP A 143 10.90 3.36 1.02
C ASP A 143 10.95 1.90 1.51
N SER A 144 12.08 1.23 1.23
CA SER A 144 12.26 -0.18 1.57
C SER A 144 12.23 -0.46 3.08
N SER A 145 12.54 0.54 3.90
CA SER A 145 12.46 0.43 5.35
C SER A 145 11.01 0.52 5.89
N LEU A 146 10.06 0.94 5.04
CA LEU A 146 8.65 1.15 5.39
C LEU A 146 7.70 0.23 4.60
N THR A 147 8.24 -0.85 4.04
CA THR A 147 7.48 -1.93 3.41
C THR A 147 8.14 -3.27 3.72
N ALA A 148 7.37 -4.35 3.68
CA ALA A 148 7.87 -5.69 3.95
C ALA A 148 7.02 -6.75 3.25
N ALA A 149 7.51 -7.97 3.19
CA ALA A 149 6.76 -9.18 2.87
C ALA A 149 7.05 -10.26 3.94
N ALA A 150 6.17 -11.24 4.06
CA ALA A 150 6.39 -12.37 4.96
C ALA A 150 7.60 -13.22 4.53
N ASP A 151 7.86 -13.29 3.23
CA ASP A 151 9.04 -13.94 2.62
C ASP A 151 10.06 -12.85 2.27
N GLU A 152 11.22 -12.88 2.96
CA GLU A 152 12.29 -11.90 2.77
C GLU A 152 12.94 -12.00 1.38
N GLU A 153 13.03 -13.19 0.80
CA GLU A 153 13.55 -13.36 -0.56
C GLU A 153 12.61 -12.68 -1.58
N MET A 154 11.30 -12.86 -1.41
CA MET A 154 10.32 -12.18 -2.25
C MET A 154 10.29 -10.67 -2.04
N HIS A 155 10.50 -10.20 -0.80
CA HIS A 155 10.69 -8.78 -0.52
C HIS A 155 11.85 -8.22 -1.34
N GLN A 156 13.05 -8.82 -1.25
CA GLN A 156 14.23 -8.35 -1.97
C GLN A 156 14.05 -8.41 -3.50
N LYS A 157 13.49 -9.51 -4.02
CA LYS A 157 13.17 -9.63 -5.45
C LYS A 157 12.24 -8.53 -5.94
N SER A 158 11.23 -8.18 -5.15
CA SER A 158 10.30 -7.12 -5.52
C SER A 158 10.97 -5.75 -5.59
N LEU A 159 11.88 -5.45 -4.67
CA LEU A 159 12.67 -4.22 -4.70
C LEU A 159 13.57 -4.16 -5.94
N ASP A 160 14.16 -5.26 -6.34
CA ASP A 160 15.00 -5.33 -7.53
C ASP A 160 14.17 -5.18 -8.83
N VAL A 161 12.96 -5.76 -8.87
CA VAL A 161 12.00 -5.52 -9.97
C VAL A 161 11.61 -4.05 -10.05
N MET A 162 11.30 -3.42 -8.91
CA MET A 162 10.97 -1.98 -8.87
C MET A 162 12.10 -1.12 -9.44
N LYS A 163 13.36 -1.39 -9.07
CA LYS A 163 14.54 -0.70 -9.65
C LYS A 163 14.59 -0.86 -11.17
N GLY A 164 14.33 -2.08 -11.67
CA GLY A 164 14.27 -2.36 -13.12
C GLY A 164 13.16 -1.59 -13.85
N LEU A 165 12.10 -1.22 -13.15
CA LEU A 165 11.00 -0.38 -13.64
C LEU A 165 11.25 1.13 -13.44
N PHE A 166 12.46 1.54 -13.07
CA PHE A 166 12.83 2.92 -12.76
C PHE A 166 12.00 3.52 -11.59
N ILE A 167 11.57 2.68 -10.66
CA ILE A 167 11.04 3.10 -9.38
C ILE A 167 12.23 3.21 -8.42
N LYS A 168 12.39 4.37 -7.81
CA LYS A 168 13.47 4.62 -6.86
C LYS A 168 13.18 3.87 -5.56
N VAL A 169 14.13 3.05 -5.12
CA VAL A 169 14.07 2.35 -3.84
C VAL A 169 15.05 3.03 -2.88
N LEU A 170 14.53 3.51 -1.75
CA LEU A 170 15.33 4.12 -0.67
C LEU A 170 15.75 3.04 0.33
#